data_b26406ff7c7604ab59912bfc4f18f348
#
_entry.id   b26406ff7c7604ab59912bfc4f18f348
#
_cell.length_a   1.000
_cell.length_b   1.000
_cell.length_c   1.000
_cell.angle_alpha   90.00
_cell.angle_beta   90.00
_cell.angle_gamma   90.00
#
_symmetry.space_group_name_H-M   'P 1'
#
loop_
_entity.id
_entity.type
_entity.pdbx_description
1 polymer ?
#
loop_
_entity_poly.entity_id
_entity_poly.type
_entity_poly.pdbx_seq_one_letter_code
_entity_poly.pdbx_strand_id
1 'polypeptide(L)'
;MLEVRKNTYSKNYENTFFREFARHLHKSFADKGRSGLLIGSPFCDVDERLQIDALLITDQVVCIIDFKNFSGKINLPNERNFEMGIWTNATGDQIKGGSSINPFIQLKNQKRRFSEVYNKHIQKDLKTGDIFNPNHTVRIICFQEETELNGRIPSNEALNFFILDKITFLEGLLDIIDVSDKDVNISPNSYDAFKKVFRADKFKFDDKPLEDKLKVFADKSETLDFKKLYADQHSALTEIKTFLENPEQQVFVLQGTANSGKSYLIPFIQELAYNLGIQETEIFASSSRVANNLLTISGLERVNSIYSY
;
A
#
# COMPACT_ATOMS: atom_id res chain seq x y z
N MET A 1 -4.82 -7.89 -20.82
CA MET A 1 -3.83 -8.06 -19.71
C MET A 1 -3.69 -6.75 -18.96
N LEU A 2 -3.50 -6.76 -17.64
CA LEU A 2 -3.32 -5.55 -16.84
C LEU A 2 -1.88 -5.02 -16.97
N GLU A 3 -1.71 -3.79 -17.50
CA GLU A 3 -0.43 -3.07 -17.42
C GLU A 3 -0.33 -2.44 -16.03
N VAL A 4 0.77 -2.66 -15.31
CA VAL A 4 1.01 -2.06 -13.99
C VAL A 4 2.20 -1.12 -14.03
N ARG A 5 2.02 0.07 -13.50
CA ARG A 5 3.04 1.10 -13.34
C ARG A 5 3.03 1.59 -11.89
N LYS A 6 4.16 2.10 -11.41
CA LYS A 6 4.27 2.50 -10.01
C LYS A 6 5.43 3.47 -9.79
N ASN A 7 5.18 4.50 -9.00
CA ASN A 7 6.22 5.29 -8.33
C ASN A 7 6.46 4.80 -6.90
N THR A 8 7.46 5.37 -6.24
CA THR A 8 7.73 5.11 -4.84
C THR A 8 6.66 5.80 -3.98
N TYR A 9 6.04 5.05 -3.09
CA TYR A 9 5.16 5.61 -2.07
C TYR A 9 5.96 6.28 -0.97
N SER A 10 5.42 7.33 -0.38
CA SER A 10 6.03 8.01 0.77
C SER A 10 6.03 7.13 2.03
N LYS A 11 5.07 6.20 2.12
CA LYS A 11 4.93 5.28 3.24
C LYS A 11 5.16 3.84 2.79
N ASN A 12 5.97 3.11 3.55
CA ASN A 12 6.33 1.72 3.21
C ASN A 12 5.14 0.78 3.20
N TYR A 13 4.18 0.95 4.12
CA TYR A 13 3.00 0.09 4.16
C TYR A 13 2.12 0.23 2.90
N GLU A 14 1.96 1.45 2.35
CA GLU A 14 1.26 1.67 1.09
C GLU A 14 1.97 0.96 -0.06
N ASN A 15 3.30 0.96 -0.04
CA ASN A 15 4.11 0.27 -1.04
C ASN A 15 3.93 -1.25 -1.00
N THR A 16 3.92 -1.84 0.19
CA THR A 16 3.73 -3.29 0.39
C THR A 16 2.33 -3.69 -0.04
N PHE A 17 1.32 -2.97 0.42
CA PHE A 17 -0.08 -3.23 0.08
C PHE A 17 -0.33 -3.10 -1.43
N PHE A 18 0.19 -2.03 -2.08
CA PHE A 18 0.04 -1.88 -3.53
C PHE A 18 0.66 -3.05 -4.30
N ARG A 19 1.81 -3.59 -3.87
CA ARG A 19 2.44 -4.75 -4.54
C ARG A 19 1.55 -5.99 -4.47
N GLU A 20 0.97 -6.25 -3.32
CA GLU A 20 0.03 -7.36 -3.12
C GLU A 20 -1.25 -7.14 -3.95
N PHE A 21 -1.84 -5.95 -3.84
CA PHE A 21 -3.01 -5.52 -4.60
C PHE A 21 -2.80 -5.70 -6.12
N ALA A 22 -1.68 -5.18 -6.65
CA ALA A 22 -1.34 -5.25 -8.07
C ALA A 22 -1.14 -6.70 -8.55
N ARG A 23 -0.51 -7.56 -7.72
CA ARG A 23 -0.28 -8.97 -8.06
C ARG A 23 -1.59 -9.74 -8.17
N HIS A 24 -2.47 -9.62 -7.18
CA HIS A 24 -3.77 -10.29 -7.20
C HIS A 24 -4.63 -9.81 -8.37
N LEU A 25 -4.67 -8.50 -8.59
CA LEU A 25 -5.44 -7.93 -9.68
C LEU A 25 -4.88 -8.34 -11.06
N HIS A 26 -3.56 -8.31 -11.23
CA HIS A 26 -2.91 -8.74 -12.48
C HIS A 26 -3.22 -10.20 -12.81
N LYS A 27 -3.15 -11.10 -11.81
CA LYS A 27 -3.51 -12.51 -11.98
C LYS A 27 -4.98 -12.65 -12.39
N SER A 28 -5.89 -12.01 -11.66
CA SER A 28 -7.32 -12.08 -11.95
C SER A 28 -7.68 -11.54 -13.34
N PHE A 29 -7.02 -10.46 -13.79
CA PHE A 29 -7.21 -9.91 -15.12
C PHE A 29 -6.71 -10.87 -16.20
N ALA A 30 -5.57 -11.54 -15.98
CA ALA A 30 -5.06 -12.56 -16.89
C ALA A 30 -6.01 -13.75 -16.99
N ASP A 31 -6.48 -14.29 -15.85
CA ASP A 31 -7.39 -15.43 -15.80
C ASP A 31 -8.75 -15.15 -16.47
N LYS A 32 -9.23 -13.90 -16.37
CA LYS A 32 -10.51 -13.45 -16.97
C LYS A 32 -10.35 -12.84 -18.38
N GLY A 33 -9.14 -12.80 -18.94
CA GLY A 33 -8.87 -12.20 -20.26
C GLY A 33 -9.11 -10.68 -20.33
N ARG A 34 -9.09 -9.99 -19.19
CA ARG A 34 -9.37 -8.54 -19.10
C ARG A 34 -8.14 -7.70 -19.37
N SER A 35 -8.36 -6.47 -19.84
CA SER A 35 -7.33 -5.45 -20.03
C SER A 35 -7.53 -4.27 -19.09
N GLY A 36 -6.42 -3.65 -18.64
CA GLY A 36 -6.48 -2.47 -17.80
C GLY A 36 -5.10 -1.84 -17.63
N LEU A 37 -5.09 -0.63 -17.06
CA LEU A 37 -3.91 0.10 -16.62
C LEU A 37 -4.07 0.43 -15.14
N LEU A 38 -3.16 -0.07 -14.31
CA LEU A 38 -3.07 0.26 -12.88
C LEU A 38 -1.83 1.10 -12.64
N ILE A 39 -2.00 2.28 -12.07
CA ILE A 39 -0.89 3.18 -11.73
C ILE A 39 -0.88 3.42 -10.22
N GLY A 40 0.17 2.96 -9.54
CA GLY A 40 0.39 3.21 -8.12
C GLY A 40 1.16 4.50 -7.89
N SER A 41 0.72 5.30 -6.94
CA SER A 41 1.31 6.60 -6.59
C SER A 41 1.61 7.46 -7.82
N PRO A 42 0.62 7.70 -8.73
CA PRO A 42 0.85 8.43 -9.96
C PRO A 42 1.31 9.86 -9.65
N PHE A 43 2.38 10.29 -10.33
CA PHE A 43 2.79 11.69 -10.30
C PHE A 43 2.06 12.45 -11.42
N CYS A 44 1.29 13.48 -11.04
CA CYS A 44 0.56 14.32 -11.98
C CYS A 44 1.31 15.64 -12.22
N ASP A 45 1.97 15.75 -13.36
CA ASP A 45 2.79 16.95 -13.70
C ASP A 45 1.98 18.24 -13.82
N VAL A 46 0.69 18.13 -14.13
CA VAL A 46 -0.17 19.29 -14.45
C VAL A 46 -1.00 19.79 -13.27
N ASP A 47 -1.13 19.00 -12.21
CA ASP A 47 -1.70 19.41 -10.92
C ASP A 47 -1.09 18.58 -9.77
N GLU A 48 -0.07 19.12 -9.12
CA GLU A 48 0.63 18.46 -7.99
C GLU A 48 -0.29 18.21 -6.77
N ARG A 49 -1.45 18.86 -6.70
CA ARG A 49 -2.45 18.66 -5.63
C ARG A 49 -3.34 17.44 -5.89
N LEU A 50 -3.29 16.86 -7.11
CA LEU A 50 -3.96 15.60 -7.42
C LEU A 50 -3.10 14.45 -6.90
N GLN A 51 -3.40 14.02 -5.67
CA GLN A 51 -2.68 12.97 -4.96
C GLN A 51 -3.63 11.78 -4.75
N ILE A 52 -3.37 10.70 -5.45
CA ILE A 52 -4.11 9.44 -5.37
C ILE A 52 -3.13 8.29 -5.15
N ASP A 53 -3.51 7.31 -4.33
CA ASP A 53 -2.63 6.18 -4.03
C ASP A 53 -2.60 5.18 -5.18
N ALA A 54 -3.74 4.94 -5.84
CA ALA A 54 -3.79 4.17 -7.07
C ALA A 54 -4.88 4.67 -8.02
N LEU A 55 -4.59 4.59 -9.34
CA LEU A 55 -5.53 4.86 -10.43
C LEU A 55 -5.68 3.58 -11.25
N LEU A 56 -6.89 3.05 -11.33
CA LEU A 56 -7.23 1.92 -12.18
C LEU A 56 -8.08 2.40 -13.36
N ILE A 57 -7.68 2.04 -14.57
CA ILE A 57 -8.38 2.34 -15.82
C ILE A 57 -8.64 1.03 -16.54
N THR A 58 -9.89 0.74 -16.83
CA THR A 58 -10.32 -0.42 -17.62
C THR A 58 -11.18 0.05 -18.79
N ASP A 59 -11.65 -0.88 -19.58
CA ASP A 59 -12.66 -0.63 -20.60
C ASP A 59 -14.04 -0.25 -20.03
N GLN A 60 -14.31 -0.53 -18.76
CA GLN A 60 -15.63 -0.35 -18.15
C GLN A 60 -15.65 0.66 -17.01
N VAL A 61 -14.51 0.96 -16.39
CA VAL A 61 -14.47 1.86 -15.23
C VAL A 61 -13.12 2.56 -15.10
N VAL A 62 -13.17 3.78 -14.54
CA VAL A 62 -12.01 4.48 -14.00
C VAL A 62 -12.19 4.62 -12.50
N CYS A 63 -11.24 4.11 -11.71
CA CYS A 63 -11.27 4.15 -10.26
C CYS A 63 -10.12 4.97 -9.69
N ILE A 64 -10.44 5.88 -8.78
CA ILE A 64 -9.49 6.54 -7.88
C ILE A 64 -9.51 5.79 -6.57
N ILE A 65 -8.37 5.29 -6.12
CA ILE A 65 -8.24 4.45 -4.94
C ILE A 65 -7.33 5.14 -3.92
N ASP A 66 -7.77 5.19 -2.68
CA ASP A 66 -7.05 5.72 -1.53
C ASP A 66 -6.85 4.60 -0.50
N PHE A 67 -5.60 4.38 -0.05
CA PHE A 67 -5.24 3.33 0.89
C PHE A 67 -5.26 3.85 2.32
N LYS A 68 -5.83 3.08 3.24
CA LYS A 68 -5.90 3.41 4.67
C LYS A 68 -5.36 2.26 5.51
N ASN A 69 -4.42 2.57 6.40
CA ASN A 69 -3.83 1.59 7.31
C ASN A 69 -4.59 1.60 8.65
N PHE A 70 -5.79 1.03 8.63
CA PHE A 70 -6.63 0.82 9.81
C PHE A 70 -7.22 -0.58 9.77
N SER A 71 -7.51 -1.15 10.94
CA SER A 71 -8.08 -2.48 11.11
C SER A 71 -9.27 -2.46 12.06
N GLY A 72 -10.04 -3.55 12.05
CA GLY A 72 -11.16 -3.77 12.95
C GLY A 72 -12.34 -2.83 12.69
N LYS A 73 -13.02 -2.40 13.73
CA LYS A 73 -14.28 -1.65 13.60
C LYS A 73 -14.04 -0.21 13.16
N ILE A 74 -14.70 0.18 12.07
CA ILE A 74 -14.69 1.53 11.51
C ILE A 74 -16.09 2.13 11.68
N ASN A 75 -16.20 3.20 12.47
CA ASN A 75 -17.45 3.89 12.68
C ASN A 75 -17.62 5.01 11.65
N LEU A 76 -18.64 4.88 10.82
CA LEU A 76 -19.02 5.88 9.84
C LEU A 76 -20.02 6.87 10.46
N PRO A 77 -20.03 8.16 10.04
CA PRO A 77 -21.06 9.10 10.42
C PRO A 77 -22.45 8.65 9.93
N ASN A 78 -23.49 9.19 10.52
CA ASN A 78 -24.83 8.97 10.00
C ASN A 78 -24.99 9.58 8.59
N GLU A 79 -25.97 9.11 7.81
CA GLU A 79 -26.17 9.53 6.42
C GLU A 79 -26.30 11.03 6.23
N ARG A 80 -26.94 11.76 7.17
CA ARG A 80 -27.13 13.22 7.08
C ARG A 80 -25.83 13.99 7.23
N ASN A 81 -24.88 13.46 8.00
CA ASN A 81 -23.61 14.09 8.30
C ASN A 81 -22.43 13.36 7.64
N PHE A 82 -22.68 12.48 6.69
CA PHE A 82 -21.65 11.60 6.12
C PHE A 82 -20.47 12.37 5.54
N GLU A 83 -20.74 13.47 4.85
CA GLU A 83 -19.68 14.30 4.26
C GLU A 83 -18.83 15.02 5.30
N MET A 84 -19.48 15.59 6.33
CA MET A 84 -18.81 16.47 7.31
C MET A 84 -18.49 15.77 8.62
N GLY A 85 -18.93 14.51 8.78
CA GLY A 85 -18.75 13.76 9.99
C GLY A 85 -17.35 13.16 10.12
N ILE A 86 -16.93 12.94 11.34
CA ILE A 86 -15.67 12.30 11.67
C ILE A 86 -15.83 10.79 11.56
N TRP A 87 -14.92 10.14 10.86
CA TRP A 87 -14.78 8.69 10.88
C TRP A 87 -13.84 8.30 12.00
N THR A 88 -14.15 7.22 12.73
CA THR A 88 -13.31 6.76 13.83
C THR A 88 -13.06 5.26 13.76
N ASN A 89 -11.95 4.81 14.32
CA ASN A 89 -11.70 3.40 14.59
C ASN A 89 -12.39 2.94 15.89
N ALA A 90 -12.16 1.70 16.31
CA ALA A 90 -12.74 1.12 17.52
C ALA A 90 -12.29 1.85 18.80
N THR A 91 -11.10 2.44 18.82
CA THR A 91 -10.54 3.19 19.96
C THR A 91 -10.99 4.64 20.01
N GLY A 92 -11.74 5.10 18.99
CA GLY A 92 -12.21 6.47 18.87
C GLY A 92 -11.24 7.41 18.14
N ASP A 93 -10.12 6.90 17.65
CA ASP A 93 -9.16 7.71 16.88
C ASP A 93 -9.74 8.10 15.54
N GLN A 94 -9.52 9.34 15.15
CA GLN A 94 -10.04 9.86 13.90
C GLN A 94 -9.30 9.28 12.69
N ILE A 95 -10.07 8.79 11.71
CA ILE A 95 -9.59 8.39 10.40
C ILE A 95 -9.69 9.59 9.46
N LYS A 96 -8.57 10.23 9.20
CA LYS A 96 -8.48 11.43 8.35
C LYS A 96 -8.28 11.08 6.88
N GLY A 97 -8.65 12.01 6.02
CA GLY A 97 -8.34 11.99 4.59
C GLY A 97 -7.25 13.01 4.26
N GLY A 98 -5.99 12.73 4.62
CA GLY A 98 -4.92 13.72 4.50
C GLY A 98 -5.22 14.97 5.35
N SER A 99 -5.34 16.14 4.72
CA SER A 99 -5.80 17.39 5.37
C SER A 99 -7.33 17.49 5.50
N SER A 100 -8.09 16.56 4.91
CA SER A 100 -9.55 16.56 4.96
C SER A 100 -10.06 15.92 6.24
N ILE A 101 -11.27 16.28 6.66
CA ILE A 101 -11.88 15.79 7.89
C ILE A 101 -12.07 14.27 7.91
N ASN A 102 -12.31 13.69 6.74
CA ASN A 102 -12.48 12.25 6.56
C ASN A 102 -12.04 11.81 5.14
N PRO A 103 -11.86 10.50 4.90
CA PRO A 103 -11.43 9.97 3.61
C PRO A 103 -12.42 10.20 2.47
N PHE A 104 -13.71 10.28 2.75
CA PHE A 104 -14.74 10.55 1.74
C PHE A 104 -14.57 11.93 1.09
N ILE A 105 -14.39 12.98 1.91
CA ILE A 105 -14.13 14.35 1.41
C ILE A 105 -12.80 14.44 0.68
N GLN A 106 -11.77 13.74 1.14
CA GLN A 106 -10.51 13.65 0.42
C GLN A 106 -10.74 13.15 -1.02
N LEU A 107 -11.37 11.98 -1.17
CA LEU A 107 -11.63 11.39 -2.48
C LEU A 107 -12.61 12.21 -3.33
N LYS A 108 -13.59 12.88 -2.71
CA LYS A 108 -14.48 13.81 -3.42
C LYS A 108 -13.69 14.97 -4.06
N ASN A 109 -12.73 15.53 -3.32
CA ASN A 109 -11.83 16.58 -3.81
C ASN A 109 -10.87 16.05 -4.89
N GLN A 110 -10.31 14.86 -4.71
CA GLN A 110 -9.41 14.24 -5.70
C GLN A 110 -10.17 13.92 -7.01
N LYS A 111 -11.41 13.42 -6.94
CA LYS A 111 -12.25 13.21 -8.12
C LYS A 111 -12.50 14.49 -8.90
N ARG A 112 -12.82 15.62 -8.21
CA ARG A 112 -13.00 16.90 -8.86
C ARG A 112 -11.73 17.34 -9.60
N ARG A 113 -10.55 17.23 -8.95
CA ARG A 113 -9.27 17.55 -9.59
C ARG A 113 -8.96 16.62 -10.76
N PHE A 114 -9.20 15.32 -10.61
CA PHE A 114 -9.06 14.35 -11.70
C PHE A 114 -9.92 14.76 -12.90
N SER A 115 -11.18 15.17 -12.67
CA SER A 115 -12.08 15.62 -13.74
C SER A 115 -11.53 16.87 -14.45
N GLU A 116 -10.96 17.82 -13.72
CA GLU A 116 -10.33 19.01 -14.31
C GLU A 116 -9.10 18.64 -15.16
N VAL A 117 -8.24 17.74 -14.65
CA VAL A 117 -7.06 17.24 -15.36
C VAL A 117 -7.46 16.44 -16.60
N TYR A 118 -8.46 15.56 -16.47
CA TYR A 118 -8.99 14.78 -17.57
C TYR A 118 -9.48 15.67 -18.70
N ASN A 119 -10.36 16.62 -18.41
CA ASN A 119 -10.96 17.50 -19.42
C ASN A 119 -9.92 18.38 -20.13
N LYS A 120 -8.90 18.86 -19.40
CA LYS A 120 -7.90 19.78 -19.98
C LYS A 120 -6.75 19.06 -20.68
N HIS A 121 -6.34 17.90 -20.22
CA HIS A 121 -5.06 17.32 -20.62
C HIS A 121 -5.16 15.92 -21.21
N ILE A 122 -6.17 15.10 -20.85
CA ILE A 122 -6.28 13.70 -21.27
C ILE A 122 -7.27 13.56 -22.43
N GLN A 123 -8.46 14.13 -22.30
CA GLN A 123 -9.57 13.94 -23.25
C GLN A 123 -9.18 14.22 -24.70
N LYS A 124 -8.37 15.23 -24.95
CA LYS A 124 -7.91 15.63 -26.31
C LYS A 124 -7.05 14.57 -27.00
N ASP A 125 -6.41 13.68 -26.23
CA ASP A 125 -5.52 12.63 -26.73
C ASP A 125 -6.26 11.27 -26.84
N LEU A 126 -7.55 11.22 -26.45
CA LEU A 126 -8.39 10.04 -26.57
C LEU A 126 -9.07 9.96 -27.94
N LYS A 127 -9.35 8.73 -28.40
CA LYS A 127 -10.26 8.52 -29.52
C LYS A 127 -11.68 8.90 -29.11
N THR A 128 -12.49 9.34 -30.06
CA THR A 128 -13.88 9.79 -29.82
C THR A 128 -14.70 8.75 -29.06
N GLY A 129 -14.54 7.45 -29.36
CA GLY A 129 -15.26 6.37 -28.68
C GLY A 129 -14.75 6.03 -27.26
N ASP A 130 -13.58 6.54 -26.88
CA ASP A 130 -12.94 6.30 -25.59
C ASP A 130 -13.13 7.49 -24.61
N ILE A 131 -13.79 8.56 -25.08
CA ILE A 131 -14.13 9.72 -24.26
C ILE A 131 -15.27 9.35 -23.33
N PHE A 132 -15.10 9.58 -22.03
CA PHE A 132 -16.11 9.31 -21.02
C PHE A 132 -16.39 10.54 -20.17
N ASN A 133 -17.51 10.52 -19.46
CA ASN A 133 -17.84 11.56 -18.49
C ASN A 133 -17.05 11.30 -17.19
N PRO A 134 -16.09 12.18 -16.80
CA PRO A 134 -15.28 11.98 -15.59
C PRO A 134 -16.09 11.98 -14.30
N ASN A 135 -17.37 12.39 -14.31
CA ASN A 135 -18.28 12.23 -13.18
C ASN A 135 -18.61 10.74 -12.90
N HIS A 136 -18.42 9.85 -13.87
CA HIS A 136 -18.57 8.39 -13.69
C HIS A 136 -17.33 7.74 -13.05
N THR A 137 -16.27 8.49 -12.76
CA THR A 137 -15.11 7.99 -12.02
C THR A 137 -15.54 7.49 -10.63
N VAL A 138 -15.21 6.25 -10.34
CA VAL A 138 -15.49 5.59 -9.07
C VAL A 138 -14.42 5.98 -8.05
N ARG A 139 -14.82 6.15 -6.80
CA ARG A 139 -13.97 6.45 -5.65
C ARG A 139 -13.94 5.26 -4.71
N ILE A 140 -12.77 4.80 -4.36
CA ILE A 140 -12.60 3.62 -3.51
C ILE A 140 -11.67 3.95 -2.35
N ILE A 141 -12.12 3.71 -1.13
CA ILE A 141 -11.26 3.59 0.03
C ILE A 141 -10.95 2.11 0.19
N CYS A 142 -9.68 1.77 0.25
CA CYS A 142 -9.26 0.40 0.47
C CYS A 142 -8.43 0.33 1.77
N PHE A 143 -9.00 -0.31 2.79
CA PHE A 143 -8.30 -0.59 4.03
C PHE A 143 -7.30 -1.73 3.82
N GLN A 144 -6.11 -1.57 4.37
CA GLN A 144 -5.00 -2.53 4.18
C GLN A 144 -5.11 -3.75 5.08
N GLU A 145 -6.00 -3.71 6.06
CA GLU A 145 -6.32 -4.80 6.96
C GLU A 145 -7.83 -5.06 6.95
N GLU A 146 -8.25 -6.19 7.54
CA GLU A 146 -9.65 -6.55 7.67
C GLU A 146 -10.41 -5.52 8.51
N THR A 147 -11.59 -5.09 8.02
CA THR A 147 -12.41 -4.07 8.68
C THR A 147 -13.88 -4.47 8.79
N GLU A 148 -14.52 -4.03 9.88
CA GLU A 148 -15.96 -4.12 10.09
C GLU A 148 -16.57 -2.72 10.05
N LEU A 149 -17.43 -2.45 9.06
CA LEU A 149 -18.06 -1.15 8.93
C LEU A 149 -19.27 -1.02 9.86
N ASN A 150 -19.24 -0.03 10.75
CA ASN A 150 -20.37 0.38 11.57
C ASN A 150 -20.96 1.67 11.01
N GLY A 151 -22.09 1.57 10.32
CA GLY A 151 -22.73 2.65 9.59
C GLY A 151 -22.99 2.27 8.12
N ARG A 152 -23.53 3.20 7.35
CA ARG A 152 -23.86 2.99 5.93
C ARG A 152 -23.40 4.14 5.07
N ILE A 153 -23.02 3.81 3.84
CA ILE A 153 -22.78 4.80 2.79
C ILE A 153 -24.16 5.33 2.34
N PRO A 154 -24.35 6.66 2.21
CA PRO A 154 -25.58 7.22 1.70
C PRO A 154 -25.93 6.67 0.31
N SER A 155 -27.21 6.39 0.07
CA SER A 155 -27.67 5.75 -1.16
C SER A 155 -27.34 6.55 -2.44
N ASN A 156 -27.33 7.87 -2.37
CA ASN A 156 -26.94 8.75 -3.47
C ASN A 156 -25.44 8.70 -3.82
N GLU A 157 -24.60 8.23 -2.90
CA GLU A 157 -23.15 8.07 -3.10
C GLU A 157 -22.77 6.63 -3.45
N ALA A 158 -23.63 5.65 -3.12
CA ALA A 158 -23.34 4.22 -3.23
C ALA A 158 -23.06 3.72 -4.66
N LEU A 159 -23.43 4.49 -5.69
CA LEU A 159 -23.15 4.12 -7.07
C LEU A 159 -21.67 4.37 -7.48
N ASN A 160 -21.02 5.36 -6.86
CA ASN A 160 -19.69 5.81 -7.26
C ASN A 160 -18.69 5.92 -6.10
N PHE A 161 -19.02 5.36 -4.94
CA PHE A 161 -18.16 5.36 -3.76
C PHE A 161 -18.26 4.04 -3.03
N PHE A 162 -17.12 3.40 -2.84
CA PHE A 162 -17.01 2.08 -2.21
C PHE A 162 -15.95 2.08 -1.12
N ILE A 163 -16.17 1.23 -0.13
CA ILE A 163 -15.20 0.92 0.93
C ILE A 163 -14.90 -0.57 0.84
N LEU A 164 -13.64 -0.89 0.59
CA LEU A 164 -13.12 -2.24 0.51
C LEU A 164 -12.02 -2.43 1.54
N ASP A 165 -11.65 -3.66 1.82
CA ASP A 165 -10.57 -4.00 2.72
C ASP A 165 -9.71 -5.15 2.16
N LYS A 166 -8.72 -5.60 2.92
CA LYS A 166 -7.79 -6.67 2.53
C LYS A 166 -8.50 -7.95 2.09
N ILE A 167 -9.66 -8.25 2.66
CA ILE A 167 -10.41 -9.47 2.34
C ILE A 167 -11.29 -9.27 1.10
N THR A 168 -11.93 -8.10 1.02
CA THR A 168 -12.98 -7.83 0.01
C THR A 168 -12.48 -7.12 -1.23
N PHE A 169 -11.23 -6.60 -1.25
CA PHE A 169 -10.78 -5.70 -2.32
C PHE A 169 -10.82 -6.33 -3.70
N LEU A 170 -10.43 -7.60 -3.83
CA LEU A 170 -10.34 -8.23 -5.15
C LEU A 170 -11.71 -8.52 -5.74
N GLU A 171 -12.58 -9.18 -4.97
CA GLU A 171 -13.94 -9.50 -5.41
C GLU A 171 -14.76 -8.23 -5.60
N GLY A 172 -14.75 -7.33 -4.61
CA GLY A 172 -15.47 -6.07 -4.68
C GLY A 172 -15.03 -5.17 -5.84
N LEU A 173 -13.73 -5.14 -6.17
CA LEU A 173 -13.25 -4.39 -7.32
C LEU A 173 -13.69 -5.02 -8.65
N LEU A 174 -13.70 -6.35 -8.75
CA LEU A 174 -14.19 -7.05 -9.93
C LEU A 174 -15.70 -6.83 -10.11
N ASP A 175 -16.48 -6.87 -9.02
CA ASP A 175 -17.89 -6.57 -9.05
C ASP A 175 -18.15 -5.12 -9.49
N ILE A 176 -17.38 -4.16 -8.98
CA ILE A 176 -17.45 -2.76 -9.42
C ILE A 176 -17.20 -2.64 -10.94
N ILE A 177 -16.20 -3.36 -11.47
CA ILE A 177 -15.92 -3.36 -12.92
C ILE A 177 -17.09 -3.97 -13.69
N ASP A 178 -17.67 -5.08 -13.20
CA ASP A 178 -18.74 -5.81 -13.90
C ASP A 178 -20.08 -5.08 -13.90
N VAL A 179 -20.36 -4.25 -12.87
CA VAL A 179 -21.63 -3.54 -12.71
C VAL A 179 -21.56 -2.07 -13.11
N SER A 180 -20.33 -1.58 -13.44
CA SER A 180 -20.12 -0.16 -13.73
C SER A 180 -20.78 0.29 -15.04
N ASP A 181 -20.95 1.59 -15.11
CA ASP A 181 -21.68 2.26 -16.18
C ASP A 181 -21.09 1.98 -17.57
N LYS A 182 -21.95 1.61 -18.51
CA LYS A 182 -21.56 1.30 -19.90
C LYS A 182 -21.06 2.52 -20.69
N ASP A 183 -21.12 3.72 -20.09
CA ASP A 183 -20.62 4.95 -20.72
C ASP A 183 -19.08 5.08 -20.68
N VAL A 184 -18.40 4.19 -19.95
CA VAL A 184 -16.94 4.10 -19.96
C VAL A 184 -16.52 2.97 -20.91
N ASN A 185 -15.83 3.32 -21.99
CA ASN A 185 -15.35 2.35 -22.99
C ASN A 185 -13.93 2.71 -23.45
N ILE A 186 -12.96 2.54 -22.53
CA ILE A 186 -11.58 2.95 -22.79
C ILE A 186 -10.78 1.77 -23.34
N SER A 187 -10.40 1.87 -24.61
CA SER A 187 -9.56 0.87 -25.26
C SER A 187 -8.10 0.91 -24.75
N PRO A 188 -7.36 -0.22 -24.78
CA PRO A 188 -5.94 -0.24 -24.38
C PRO A 188 -5.06 0.76 -25.15
N ASN A 189 -5.43 1.10 -26.38
CA ASN A 189 -4.69 2.08 -27.20
C ASN A 189 -4.75 3.51 -26.63
N SER A 190 -5.73 3.79 -25.77
CA SER A 190 -5.91 5.10 -25.12
C SER A 190 -5.19 5.22 -23.78
N TYR A 191 -4.58 4.13 -23.25
CA TYR A 191 -3.83 4.19 -21.99
C TYR A 191 -2.64 5.13 -22.06
N ASP A 192 -2.05 5.35 -23.23
CA ASP A 192 -0.94 6.28 -23.40
C ASP A 192 -1.31 7.74 -23.07
N ALA A 193 -2.56 8.14 -23.30
CA ALA A 193 -3.04 9.46 -22.91
C ALA A 193 -2.97 9.68 -21.40
N PHE A 194 -3.33 8.65 -20.62
CA PHE A 194 -3.22 8.69 -19.15
C PHE A 194 -1.76 8.63 -18.69
N LYS A 195 -0.93 7.79 -19.30
CA LYS A 195 0.51 7.64 -18.94
C LYS A 195 1.33 8.91 -19.21
N LYS A 196 0.92 9.75 -20.15
CA LYS A 196 1.56 11.06 -20.40
C LYS A 196 1.36 12.02 -19.24
N VAL A 197 0.19 11.99 -18.58
CA VAL A 197 -0.22 12.89 -17.53
C VAL A 197 0.11 12.31 -16.14
N PHE A 198 -0.12 11.02 -15.96
CA PHE A 198 0.15 10.29 -14.72
C PHE A 198 1.43 9.47 -14.88
N ARG A 199 2.56 10.12 -14.60
CA ARG A 199 3.86 9.49 -14.77
C ARG A 199 4.13 8.46 -13.69
N ALA A 200 4.55 7.30 -14.10
CA ALA A 200 5.02 6.23 -13.23
C ALA A 200 5.88 5.23 -14.03
N ASP A 201 6.84 4.62 -13.35
CA ASP A 201 7.70 3.61 -13.94
C ASP A 201 6.96 2.29 -14.15
N LYS A 202 7.38 1.51 -15.14
CA LYS A 202 6.82 0.18 -15.37
C LYS A 202 7.09 -0.71 -14.17
N PHE A 203 6.04 -1.26 -13.58
CA PHE A 203 6.17 -2.18 -12.46
C PHE A 203 6.67 -3.54 -12.95
N LYS A 204 7.69 -4.05 -12.30
CA LYS A 204 8.17 -5.42 -12.51
C LYS A 204 7.59 -6.28 -11.41
N PHE A 205 6.80 -7.28 -11.81
CA PHE A 205 6.45 -8.35 -10.90
C PHE A 205 7.72 -9.17 -10.70
N ASP A 206 8.22 -9.20 -9.47
CA ASP A 206 9.23 -10.21 -9.12
C ASP A 206 8.51 -11.55 -9.23
N ASP A 207 8.93 -12.40 -10.15
CA ASP A 207 8.31 -13.72 -10.46
C ASP A 207 8.44 -14.73 -9.30
N LYS A 208 8.96 -14.31 -8.16
CA LYS A 208 9.04 -15.15 -6.97
C LYS A 208 7.78 -15.01 -6.13
N PRO A 209 7.01 -16.09 -5.94
CA PRO A 209 5.91 -16.14 -4.97
C PRO A 209 6.39 -15.75 -3.57
N LEU A 210 5.50 -15.24 -2.73
CA LEU A 210 5.82 -14.96 -1.32
C LEU A 210 6.35 -16.21 -0.59
N GLU A 211 5.87 -17.40 -1.01
CA GLU A 211 6.37 -18.70 -0.55
C GLU A 211 7.84 -18.95 -0.93
N ASP A 212 8.30 -18.45 -2.09
CA ASP A 212 9.71 -18.50 -2.45
C ASP A 212 10.55 -17.46 -1.73
N LYS A 213 9.94 -16.36 -1.26
CA LYS A 213 10.63 -15.43 -0.36
C LYS A 213 10.82 -16.02 1.02
N LEU A 214 9.85 -16.75 1.55
CA LEU A 214 10.03 -17.55 2.77
C LEU A 214 11.05 -18.67 2.57
N LYS A 215 11.12 -19.30 1.38
CA LYS A 215 12.20 -20.23 1.02
C LYS A 215 13.54 -19.52 0.82
N VAL A 216 13.55 -18.29 0.27
CA VAL A 216 14.78 -17.47 0.17
C VAL A 216 15.22 -16.96 1.53
N PHE A 217 14.33 -16.82 2.52
CA PHE A 217 14.72 -16.65 3.93
C PHE A 217 15.28 -17.95 4.51
N ALA A 218 14.68 -19.09 4.21
CA ALA A 218 15.25 -20.40 4.56
C ALA A 218 16.57 -20.67 3.81
N ASP A 219 16.68 -20.28 2.52
CA ASP A 219 17.91 -20.38 1.72
C ASP A 219 18.91 -19.25 2.02
N LYS A 220 18.46 -18.08 2.52
CA LYS A 220 19.37 -17.02 3.05
C LYS A 220 19.90 -17.35 4.43
N SER A 221 19.31 -18.29 5.15
CA SER A 221 19.95 -18.84 6.35
C SER A 221 21.29 -19.53 6.04
N GLU A 222 21.48 -19.99 4.80
CA GLU A 222 22.79 -20.42 4.33
C GLU A 222 23.75 -19.27 3.95
N THR A 223 23.31 -18.00 3.92
CA THR A 223 24.10 -16.85 3.47
C THR A 223 24.46 -15.82 4.54
N LEU A 224 23.85 -15.89 5.74
CA LEU A 224 24.37 -15.14 6.88
C LEU A 224 25.62 -15.85 7.41
N ASP A 225 26.77 -15.43 6.90
CA ASP A 225 28.04 -16.03 7.26
C ASP A 225 28.47 -15.55 8.65
N PHE A 226 28.00 -16.26 9.68
CA PHE A 226 28.39 -16.02 11.07
C PHE A 226 29.91 -16.01 11.26
N LYS A 227 30.69 -16.64 10.38
CA LYS A 227 32.14 -16.65 10.43
C LYS A 227 32.77 -15.29 10.09
N LYS A 228 32.00 -14.37 9.49
CA LYS A 228 32.46 -13.01 9.18
C LYS A 228 32.25 -12.03 10.31
N LEU A 229 31.63 -12.44 11.40
CA LEU A 229 31.44 -11.60 12.57
C LEU A 229 32.72 -11.49 13.38
N TYR A 230 32.97 -10.31 13.94
CA TYR A 230 34.04 -10.12 14.91
C TYR A 230 33.71 -10.82 16.24
N ALA A 231 34.73 -11.10 17.06
CA ALA A 231 34.58 -11.82 18.33
C ALA A 231 33.55 -11.15 19.27
N ASP A 232 33.58 -9.83 19.37
CA ASP A 232 32.63 -9.05 20.17
C ASP A 232 31.17 -9.18 19.66
N GLN A 233 31.00 -9.26 18.35
CA GLN A 233 29.71 -9.45 17.70
C GLN A 233 29.16 -10.86 17.97
N HIS A 234 30.01 -11.89 17.96
CA HIS A 234 29.66 -13.25 18.34
C HIS A 234 29.23 -13.32 19.80
N SER A 235 29.98 -12.67 20.71
CA SER A 235 29.64 -12.59 22.13
C SER A 235 28.26 -11.94 22.32
N ALA A 236 28.02 -10.80 21.66
CA ALA A 236 26.75 -10.11 21.72
C ALA A 236 25.58 -10.96 21.24
N LEU A 237 25.74 -11.70 20.13
CA LEU A 237 24.68 -12.61 19.64
C LEU A 237 24.42 -13.78 20.58
N THR A 238 25.46 -14.28 21.27
CA THR A 238 25.30 -15.34 22.27
C THR A 238 24.51 -14.85 23.47
N GLU A 239 24.77 -13.64 23.94
CA GLU A 239 24.03 -12.99 25.03
C GLU A 239 22.57 -12.70 24.62
N ILE A 240 22.35 -12.21 23.38
CA ILE A 240 21.01 -11.97 22.82
C ILE A 240 20.24 -13.29 22.70
N LYS A 241 20.89 -14.38 22.29
CA LYS A 241 20.26 -15.69 22.24
C LYS A 241 19.77 -16.13 23.63
N THR A 242 20.64 -16.03 24.64
CA THR A 242 20.29 -16.35 26.03
C THR A 242 19.12 -15.50 26.53
N PHE A 243 19.10 -14.21 26.17
CA PHE A 243 17.98 -13.31 26.45
C PHE A 243 16.67 -13.77 25.80
N LEU A 244 16.70 -14.11 24.52
CA LEU A 244 15.52 -14.57 23.78
C LEU A 244 14.98 -15.92 24.29
N GLU A 245 15.84 -16.75 24.84
CA GLU A 245 15.47 -18.05 25.47
C GLU A 245 14.86 -17.88 26.89
N ASN A 246 15.00 -16.70 27.50
CA ASN A 246 14.52 -16.43 28.86
C ASN A 246 13.23 -15.59 28.86
N PRO A 247 12.04 -16.19 29.09
CA PRO A 247 10.77 -15.49 29.05
C PRO A 247 10.57 -14.46 30.18
N GLU A 248 11.40 -14.49 31.20
CA GLU A 248 11.29 -13.52 32.31
C GLU A 248 12.02 -12.20 32.05
N GLN A 249 12.91 -12.18 31.05
CA GLN A 249 13.62 -10.96 30.68
C GLN A 249 12.86 -10.22 29.57
N GLN A 250 12.47 -8.98 29.84
CA GLN A 250 11.66 -8.18 28.91
C GLN A 250 12.49 -7.18 28.10
N VAL A 251 13.69 -6.86 28.51
CA VAL A 251 14.54 -5.84 27.87
C VAL A 251 15.99 -6.30 27.80
N PHE A 252 16.56 -6.18 26.62
CA PHE A 252 18.00 -6.32 26.39
C PHE A 252 18.55 -5.04 25.76
N VAL A 253 19.67 -4.53 26.29
CA VAL A 253 20.30 -3.31 25.79
C VAL A 253 21.67 -3.63 25.20
N LEU A 254 21.78 -3.51 23.85
CA LEU A 254 23.05 -3.64 23.14
C LEU A 254 23.72 -2.28 23.02
N GLN A 255 24.84 -2.09 23.71
CA GLN A 255 25.64 -0.86 23.67
C GLN A 255 26.90 -1.04 22.84
N GLY A 256 27.37 0.05 22.24
CA GLY A 256 28.62 0.08 21.48
C GLY A 256 28.83 1.44 20.82
N THR A 257 30.08 1.74 20.49
CA THR A 257 30.47 2.98 19.79
C THR A 257 29.82 3.12 18.42
N ALA A 258 29.84 4.31 17.85
CA ALA A 258 29.41 4.49 16.46
C ALA A 258 30.27 3.59 15.53
N ASN A 259 29.65 3.02 14.51
CA ASN A 259 30.26 2.11 13.54
C ASN A 259 30.81 0.77 14.10
N SER A 260 30.43 0.37 15.33
CA SER A 260 30.79 -0.95 15.89
C SER A 260 30.02 -2.13 15.26
N GLY A 261 29.16 -1.88 14.27
CA GLY A 261 28.42 -2.91 13.56
C GLY A 261 27.12 -3.37 14.27
N LYS A 262 26.59 -2.62 15.25
CA LYS A 262 25.30 -2.97 15.90
C LYS A 262 24.16 -3.17 14.90
N SER A 263 24.05 -2.26 13.93
CA SER A 263 23.03 -2.36 12.89
C SER A 263 23.24 -3.56 11.95
N TYR A 264 24.48 -3.99 11.78
CA TYR A 264 24.83 -5.17 11.01
C TYR A 264 24.36 -6.48 11.69
N LEU A 265 24.21 -6.47 13.01
CA LEU A 265 23.73 -7.63 13.77
C LEU A 265 22.21 -7.85 13.68
N ILE A 266 21.44 -6.85 13.24
CA ILE A 266 19.97 -6.94 13.24
C ILE A 266 19.44 -8.13 12.45
N PRO A 267 19.89 -8.43 11.22
CA PRO A 267 19.45 -9.62 10.48
C PRO A 267 19.76 -10.93 11.22
N PHE A 268 20.92 -11.01 11.87
CA PHE A 268 21.32 -12.19 12.65
C PHE A 268 20.43 -12.38 13.91
N ILE A 269 20.03 -11.26 14.53
CA ILE A 269 19.10 -11.29 15.67
C ILE A 269 17.71 -11.78 15.24
N GLN A 270 17.23 -11.34 14.08
CA GLN A 270 15.96 -11.81 13.52
C GLN A 270 16.00 -13.31 13.21
N GLU A 271 17.11 -13.78 12.63
CA GLU A 271 17.30 -15.19 12.35
C GLU A 271 17.35 -16.03 13.64
N LEU A 272 18.03 -15.54 14.68
CA LEU A 272 18.01 -16.19 16.00
C LEU A 272 16.60 -16.25 16.58
N ALA A 273 15.84 -15.15 16.54
CA ALA A 273 14.48 -15.10 17.03
C ALA A 273 13.58 -16.10 16.27
N TYR A 274 13.67 -16.13 14.95
CA TYR A 274 12.94 -17.07 14.11
C TYR A 274 13.26 -18.54 14.47
N ASN A 275 14.55 -18.88 14.61
CA ASN A 275 15.00 -20.22 14.98
C ASN A 275 14.54 -20.65 16.38
N LEU A 276 14.25 -19.69 17.27
CA LEU A 276 13.66 -19.91 18.58
C LEU A 276 12.11 -19.94 18.58
N GLY A 277 11.48 -19.85 17.40
CA GLY A 277 10.02 -19.92 17.23
C GLY A 277 9.30 -18.59 17.43
N ILE A 278 10.04 -17.46 17.54
CA ILE A 278 9.49 -16.11 17.59
C ILE A 278 9.17 -15.66 16.17
N GLN A 279 7.90 -15.81 15.76
CA GLN A 279 7.46 -15.60 14.37
C GLN A 279 7.31 -14.13 13.99
N GLU A 280 7.05 -13.25 14.97
CA GLU A 280 6.83 -11.83 14.73
C GLU A 280 7.91 -11.01 15.41
N THR A 281 8.69 -10.28 14.61
CA THR A 281 9.68 -9.33 15.08
C THR A 281 9.48 -7.98 14.40
N GLU A 282 9.44 -6.91 15.18
CA GLU A 282 9.34 -5.56 14.66
C GLU A 282 10.62 -4.76 14.95
N ILE A 283 11.05 -3.98 13.98
CA ILE A 283 12.25 -3.15 14.10
C ILE A 283 11.84 -1.69 14.04
N PHE A 284 12.23 -0.95 15.08
CA PHE A 284 12.00 0.48 15.16
C PHE A 284 13.31 1.27 15.18
N ALA A 285 13.30 2.40 14.49
CA ALA A 285 14.40 3.35 14.48
C ALA A 285 13.97 4.67 15.12
N SER A 286 14.93 5.42 15.65
CA SER A 286 14.68 6.72 16.29
C SER A 286 14.21 7.81 15.32
N SER A 287 14.33 7.61 14.03
CA SER A 287 13.84 8.53 13.01
C SER A 287 13.67 7.82 11.67
N SER A 288 12.87 8.40 10.77
CA SER A 288 12.69 7.88 9.40
C SER A 288 14.00 7.82 8.61
N ARG A 289 14.93 8.74 8.87
CA ARG A 289 16.26 8.72 8.24
C ARG A 289 17.08 7.51 8.69
N VAL A 290 17.06 7.18 9.99
CA VAL A 290 17.75 6.01 10.52
C VAL A 290 17.06 4.73 10.05
N ALA A 291 15.72 4.71 9.96
CA ALA A 291 14.98 3.58 9.41
C ALA A 291 15.41 3.29 7.96
N ASN A 292 15.47 4.30 7.10
CA ASN A 292 15.91 4.15 5.71
C ASN A 292 17.37 3.67 5.60
N ASN A 293 18.25 4.16 6.46
CA ASN A 293 19.64 3.70 6.49
C ASN A 293 19.75 2.22 6.91
N LEU A 294 18.96 1.80 7.90
CA LEU A 294 18.91 0.40 8.32
C LEU A 294 18.41 -0.52 7.20
N LEU A 295 17.36 -0.13 6.47
CA LEU A 295 16.86 -0.87 5.32
C LEU A 295 17.94 -1.07 4.25
N THR A 296 18.76 -0.03 4.00
CA THR A 296 19.81 -0.08 2.98
C THR A 296 20.99 -0.94 3.39
N ILE A 297 21.43 -0.84 4.65
CA ILE A 297 22.65 -1.50 5.15
C ILE A 297 22.41 -2.97 5.51
N SER A 298 21.25 -3.29 6.06
CA SER A 298 20.97 -4.62 6.62
C SER A 298 20.16 -5.53 5.69
N GLY A 299 19.67 -5.00 4.57
CA GLY A 299 18.80 -5.77 3.67
C GLY A 299 17.44 -6.15 4.28
N LEU A 300 17.06 -5.48 5.36
CA LEU A 300 15.79 -5.69 6.05
C LEU A 300 14.62 -5.26 5.17
N GLU A 301 13.52 -5.98 5.25
CA GLU A 301 12.32 -5.64 4.46
C GLU A 301 11.49 -4.52 5.09
N ARG A 302 11.54 -4.38 6.43
CA ARG A 302 10.73 -3.42 7.17
C ARG A 302 11.48 -2.88 8.39
N VAL A 303 11.56 -1.55 8.47
CA VAL A 303 11.99 -0.83 9.66
C VAL A 303 11.07 0.37 9.83
N ASN A 304 10.43 0.50 10.98
CA ASN A 304 9.53 1.60 11.29
C ASN A 304 10.25 2.70 12.08
N SER A 305 9.80 3.95 11.98
CA SER A 305 10.19 4.98 12.92
C SER A 305 9.33 4.88 14.19
N ILE A 306 9.93 5.07 15.38
CA ILE A 306 9.17 5.14 16.64
C ILE A 306 8.10 6.25 16.67
N TYR A 307 8.18 7.21 15.76
CA TYR A 307 7.20 8.30 15.60
C TYR A 307 6.17 8.04 14.51
N SER A 308 6.18 6.87 13.88
CA SER A 308 5.22 6.49 12.84
C SER A 308 4.09 5.57 13.35
N TYR A 309 3.98 5.49 14.68
CA TYR A 309 2.87 4.83 15.37
C TYR A 309 1.71 5.76 15.59
#